data_803f935b2b5ce95ce14257ba62799ed3
#
_entry.id   803f935b2b5ce95ce14257ba62799ed3
#
_cell.length_a   1.000
_cell.length_b   1.000
_cell.length_c   1.000
_cell.angle_alpha   90.00
_cell.angle_beta   90.00
_cell.angle_gamma   90.00
#
_symmetry.space_group_name_H-M   'P 1'
#
loop_
_entity.id
_entity.type
_entity.pdbx_description
1 polymer ?
#
loop_
_entity_poly.entity_id
_entity_poly.type
_entity_poly.pdbx_seq_one_letter_code
_entity_poly.pdbx_strand_id
1 'polypeptide(L)'
;KGLTSFKHEIFYCGPKSSRSIVPVLKKHHAAQGTYKVPVAPKKYPEIGTKKDKVYFVHFPMVQIEMMLLSKGTPKFNLAEYVFSEWYNQYFGYGLSSIVFQDIRESKALAYSAYTFAANPSRKHRAHFLQSYIGTQPDKIYEAVEAFQSILENMPVSLPQMENARQSVLRQIASVRIKKPELYWTWRANREKGFPNHDLRSDIYRTLEKSDAADLIHYQQRHIKGRNYTWLILGDRQRIDFKYLKKIGKVQELTLEEIFGY
;
A
#
# COMPACT_ATOMS: atom_id res chain seq x y z
N LYS A 1 20.38 5.37 31.74
CA LYS A 1 21.37 4.29 31.45
C LYS A 1 21.08 3.48 30.18
N GLY A 2 19.90 3.64 29.53
CA GLY A 2 19.50 2.79 28.39
C GLY A 2 20.10 3.19 27.03
N LEU A 3 20.09 4.47 26.69
CA LEU A 3 20.40 4.93 25.33
C LEU A 3 21.86 4.68 24.92
N THR A 4 22.81 4.94 25.83
CA THR A 4 24.26 4.75 25.59
C THR A 4 24.71 3.29 25.58
N SER A 5 23.80 2.36 25.99
CA SER A 5 24.09 0.92 25.97
C SER A 5 23.83 0.27 24.60
N PHE A 6 23.16 0.94 23.67
CA PHE A 6 22.84 0.40 22.37
C PHE A 6 23.43 1.25 21.25
N LYS A 7 23.75 0.61 20.13
CA LYS A 7 24.12 1.34 18.91
C LYS A 7 22.93 2.18 18.46
N HIS A 8 23.12 3.47 18.28
CA HIS A 8 22.10 4.40 17.85
C HIS A 8 22.62 5.39 16.81
N GLU A 9 21.73 5.95 16.03
CA GLU A 9 22.03 7.03 15.07
C GLU A 9 21.45 8.32 15.62
N ILE A 10 22.20 9.41 15.51
CA ILE A 10 21.75 10.74 15.91
C ILE A 10 21.62 11.59 14.67
N PHE A 11 20.43 12.10 14.45
CA PHE A 11 20.16 13.11 13.45
C PHE A 11 19.97 14.47 14.13
N TYR A 12 20.76 15.43 13.72
CA TYR A 12 20.64 16.80 14.19
C TYR A 12 20.17 17.72 13.07
N CYS A 13 19.11 18.48 13.32
CA CYS A 13 18.61 19.54 12.48
C CYS A 13 18.44 20.80 13.32
N GLY A 14 19.34 21.78 13.17
CA GLY A 14 19.33 22.99 13.97
C GLY A 14 20.35 24.02 13.49
N PRO A 15 20.46 25.18 14.20
CA PRO A 15 21.28 26.31 13.77
C PRO A 15 22.78 26.11 13.97
N LYS A 16 23.20 25.15 14.83
CA LYS A 16 24.61 24.91 15.11
C LYS A 16 25.29 24.16 13.97
N SER A 17 26.52 24.51 13.65
CA SER A 17 27.32 23.78 12.67
C SER A 17 27.67 22.37 13.16
N SER A 18 27.96 21.45 12.22
CA SER A 18 28.43 20.11 12.55
C SER A 18 29.71 20.14 13.41
N ARG A 19 30.61 21.09 13.14
CA ARG A 19 31.85 21.27 13.93
C ARG A 19 31.59 21.58 15.41
N SER A 20 30.53 22.34 15.72
CA SER A 20 30.18 22.71 17.09
C SER A 20 29.32 21.65 17.80
N ILE A 21 28.42 20.96 17.09
CA ILE A 21 27.49 20.03 17.73
C ILE A 21 28.08 18.61 17.90
N VAL A 22 28.91 18.15 16.97
CA VAL A 22 29.48 16.79 17.02
C VAL A 22 30.30 16.52 18.31
N PRO A 23 31.17 17.42 18.79
CA PRO A 23 31.87 17.19 20.06
C PRO A 23 30.94 17.06 21.26
N VAL A 24 29.87 17.87 21.30
CA VAL A 24 28.86 17.81 22.37
C VAL A 24 28.11 16.47 22.32
N LEU A 25 27.67 16.04 21.14
CA LEU A 25 27.01 14.75 20.99
C LEU A 25 27.93 13.58 21.38
N LYS A 26 29.20 13.59 20.95
CA LYS A 26 30.19 12.57 21.32
C LYS A 26 30.35 12.51 22.82
N LYS A 27 30.45 13.64 23.51
CA LYS A 27 30.62 13.70 24.97
C LYS A 27 29.44 13.05 25.72
N HIS A 28 28.23 13.27 25.26
CA HIS A 28 27.00 12.81 25.94
C HIS A 28 26.47 11.46 25.45
N HIS A 29 26.88 11.01 24.27
CA HIS A 29 26.45 9.74 23.67
C HIS A 29 27.60 8.75 23.46
N ALA A 30 28.75 8.97 24.10
CA ALA A 30 29.84 8.00 24.07
C ALA A 30 29.37 6.66 24.66
N ALA A 31 29.65 5.57 23.96
CA ALA A 31 29.40 4.23 24.48
C ALA A 31 30.28 4.00 25.71
N GLN A 32 29.70 3.50 26.77
CA GLN A 32 30.43 3.00 27.92
C GLN A 32 30.57 1.47 27.77
N GLY A 33 31.68 1.04 27.17
CA GLY A 33 31.95 -0.39 26.94
C GLY A 33 31.34 -0.92 25.61
N THR A 34 31.06 -2.21 25.58
CA THR A 34 30.52 -2.89 24.40
C THR A 34 29.03 -2.65 24.30
N TYR A 35 28.55 -2.32 23.09
CA TYR A 35 27.12 -2.17 22.85
C TYR A 35 26.35 -3.47 23.07
N LYS A 36 25.22 -3.37 23.75
CA LYS A 36 24.28 -4.47 23.88
C LYS A 36 23.65 -4.76 22.51
N VAL A 37 23.51 -6.03 22.21
CA VAL A 37 22.76 -6.46 21.02
C VAL A 37 21.27 -6.36 21.34
N PRO A 38 20.48 -5.61 20.58
CA PRO A 38 19.04 -5.60 20.76
C PRO A 38 18.46 -6.99 20.54
N VAL A 39 17.37 -7.30 21.26
CA VAL A 39 16.60 -8.52 20.97
C VAL A 39 16.19 -8.49 19.51
N ALA A 40 16.48 -9.57 18.78
CA ALA A 40 16.14 -9.66 17.39
C ALA A 40 14.60 -9.57 17.23
N PRO A 41 14.10 -8.69 16.36
CA PRO A 41 12.66 -8.59 16.14
C PRO A 41 12.13 -9.90 15.56
N LYS A 42 10.93 -10.32 15.99
CA LYS A 42 10.24 -11.46 15.39
C LYS A 42 10.05 -11.20 13.90
N LYS A 43 10.56 -12.12 13.09
CA LYS A 43 10.42 -12.02 11.63
C LYS A 43 9.10 -12.67 11.21
N TYR A 44 8.28 -11.90 10.52
CA TYR A 44 7.08 -12.41 9.85
C TYR A 44 7.38 -12.50 8.36
N PRO A 45 7.48 -13.73 7.79
CA PRO A 45 7.71 -13.88 6.37
C PRO A 45 6.49 -13.38 5.58
N GLU A 46 6.74 -12.70 4.47
CA GLU A 46 5.67 -12.34 3.55
C GLU A 46 5.25 -13.57 2.75
N ILE A 47 3.96 -13.87 2.76
CA ILE A 47 3.37 -14.94 1.98
C ILE A 47 2.80 -14.33 0.70
N GLY A 48 3.32 -14.76 -0.46
CA GLY A 48 2.78 -14.35 -1.77
C GLY A 48 1.41 -14.95 -2.04
N THR A 49 0.59 -14.26 -2.78
CA THR A 49 -0.76 -14.70 -3.14
C THR A 49 -0.70 -15.56 -4.40
N LYS A 50 -0.66 -16.89 -4.24
CA LYS A 50 -0.54 -17.85 -5.35
C LYS A 50 -1.87 -18.35 -5.89
N LYS A 51 -2.93 -18.29 -5.08
CA LYS A 51 -4.29 -18.76 -5.39
C LYS A 51 -5.28 -17.90 -4.65
N ASP A 52 -6.49 -17.82 -5.16
CA ASP A 52 -7.58 -17.19 -4.44
C ASP A 52 -7.92 -17.98 -3.18
N LYS A 53 -8.06 -17.22 -2.08
CA LYS A 53 -8.47 -17.73 -0.77
C LYS A 53 -9.47 -16.77 -0.16
N VAL A 54 -10.41 -17.30 0.59
CA VAL A 54 -11.40 -16.52 1.32
C VAL A 54 -11.26 -16.82 2.81
N TYR A 55 -10.98 -15.80 3.59
CA TYR A 55 -11.11 -15.83 5.04
C TYR A 55 -12.40 -15.12 5.41
N PHE A 56 -13.26 -15.80 6.13
CA PHE A 56 -14.51 -15.26 6.62
C PHE A 56 -14.47 -15.11 8.13
N VAL A 57 -14.93 -13.97 8.63
CA VAL A 57 -15.08 -13.69 10.05
C VAL A 57 -16.53 -13.29 10.30
N HIS A 58 -17.20 -14.02 11.21
CA HIS A 58 -18.53 -13.64 11.63
C HIS A 58 -18.50 -12.41 12.54
N PHE A 59 -19.27 -11.41 12.15
CA PHE A 59 -19.56 -10.27 13.00
C PHE A 59 -21.02 -9.81 12.75
N PRO A 60 -21.85 -9.60 13.78
CA PRO A 60 -23.24 -9.19 13.61
C PRO A 60 -23.32 -7.73 13.15
N MET A 61 -23.36 -7.54 11.84
CA MET A 61 -23.40 -6.23 11.20
C MET A 61 -24.36 -6.21 10.00
N VAL A 62 -24.81 -5.03 9.63
CA VAL A 62 -25.79 -4.84 8.55
C VAL A 62 -25.13 -4.97 7.17
N GLN A 63 -23.93 -4.47 7.03
CA GLN A 63 -23.15 -4.52 5.81
C GLN A 63 -22.16 -5.68 5.80
N ILE A 64 -21.61 -5.96 4.63
CA ILE A 64 -20.46 -6.84 4.46
C ILE A 64 -19.26 -5.97 4.11
N GLU A 65 -18.16 -6.19 4.79
CA GLU A 65 -16.89 -5.56 4.46
C GLU A 65 -15.94 -6.59 3.86
N MET A 66 -15.37 -6.26 2.74
CA MET A 66 -14.43 -7.14 2.02
C MET A 66 -13.14 -6.40 1.76
N MET A 67 -12.04 -7.05 2.15
CA MET A 67 -10.69 -6.60 1.81
C MET A 67 -10.02 -7.65 0.93
N LEU A 68 -9.46 -7.21 -0.18
CA LEU A 68 -8.69 -8.04 -1.10
C LEU A 68 -7.22 -7.68 -0.95
N LEU A 69 -6.38 -8.65 -0.81
CA LEU A 69 -4.93 -8.49 -0.76
C LEU A 69 -4.26 -9.40 -1.79
N SER A 70 -3.49 -8.81 -2.67
CA SER A 70 -2.62 -9.54 -3.60
C SER A 70 -1.18 -9.09 -3.43
N LYS A 71 -0.28 -10.01 -3.08
CA LYS A 71 1.15 -9.74 -2.93
C LYS A 71 1.94 -10.33 -4.09
N GLY A 72 2.85 -9.53 -4.62
CA GLY A 72 3.82 -9.93 -5.63
C GLY A 72 5.08 -10.58 -5.04
N THR A 73 6.13 -10.65 -5.85
CA THR A 73 7.45 -11.14 -5.43
C THR A 73 8.10 -10.14 -4.47
N PRO A 74 8.75 -10.61 -3.37
CA PRO A 74 9.41 -9.72 -2.40
C PRO A 74 10.66 -9.04 -2.98
N LYS A 75 10.45 -7.99 -3.76
CA LYS A 75 11.49 -7.17 -4.37
C LYS A 75 10.95 -5.79 -4.71
N PHE A 76 11.59 -4.74 -4.19
CA PHE A 76 11.30 -3.38 -4.61
C PHE A 76 11.64 -3.19 -6.10
N ASN A 77 10.71 -2.63 -6.86
CA ASN A 77 10.87 -2.30 -8.27
C ASN A 77 10.56 -0.80 -8.46
N LEU A 78 11.54 -0.04 -8.98
CA LEU A 78 11.40 1.40 -9.15
C LEU A 78 10.34 1.77 -10.20
N ALA A 79 10.26 1.03 -11.30
CA ALA A 79 9.26 1.29 -12.33
C ALA A 79 7.84 1.05 -11.78
N GLU A 80 7.64 -0.07 -11.06
CA GLU A 80 6.37 -0.36 -10.38
C GLU A 80 6.03 0.72 -9.34
N TYR A 81 7.03 1.21 -8.60
CA TYR A 81 6.88 2.31 -7.65
C TYR A 81 6.38 3.60 -8.32
N VAL A 82 6.98 3.97 -9.47
CA VAL A 82 6.63 5.20 -10.19
C VAL A 82 5.20 5.14 -10.73
N PHE A 83 4.86 4.07 -11.43
CA PHE A 83 3.55 3.95 -12.07
C PHE A 83 2.40 3.65 -11.09
N SER A 84 2.70 3.07 -9.93
CA SER A 84 1.69 2.89 -8.89
C SER A 84 1.12 4.22 -8.37
N GLU A 85 1.91 5.29 -8.32
CA GLU A 85 1.43 6.62 -7.91
C GLU A 85 0.39 7.16 -8.90
N TRP A 86 0.65 7.04 -10.20
CA TRP A 86 -0.31 7.44 -11.23
C TRP A 86 -1.54 6.52 -11.24
N TYR A 87 -1.33 5.20 -11.17
CA TYR A 87 -2.43 4.23 -11.10
C TYR A 87 -3.36 4.51 -9.92
N ASN A 88 -2.82 4.74 -8.75
CA ASN A 88 -3.59 5.06 -7.55
C ASN A 88 -4.42 6.33 -7.73
N GLN A 89 -3.85 7.37 -8.33
CA GLN A 89 -4.54 8.63 -8.57
C GLN A 89 -5.65 8.52 -9.62
N TYR A 90 -5.44 7.70 -10.65
CA TYR A 90 -6.42 7.48 -11.70
C TYR A 90 -7.50 6.47 -11.31
N PHE A 91 -7.05 5.29 -10.89
CA PHE A 91 -7.94 4.14 -10.71
C PHE A 91 -8.39 3.97 -9.26
N GLY A 92 -7.49 4.19 -8.31
CA GLY A 92 -7.57 3.55 -7.01
C GLY A 92 -8.44 4.23 -5.97
N TYR A 93 -8.22 5.49 -5.70
CA TYR A 93 -8.87 6.20 -4.60
C TYR A 93 -9.13 7.68 -4.91
N GLY A 94 -10.05 8.26 -4.13
CA GLY A 94 -10.50 9.63 -4.32
C GLY A 94 -11.78 9.70 -5.15
N LEU A 95 -12.48 10.83 -5.06
CA LEU A 95 -13.80 11.02 -5.65
C LEU A 95 -13.83 10.92 -7.18
N SER A 96 -12.70 11.21 -7.84
CA SER A 96 -12.54 11.12 -9.29
C SER A 96 -11.98 9.80 -9.79
N SER A 97 -11.65 8.86 -8.89
CA SER A 97 -11.08 7.56 -9.29
C SER A 97 -12.10 6.66 -9.97
N ILE A 98 -11.62 5.79 -10.86
CA ILE A 98 -12.46 4.81 -11.56
C ILE A 98 -13.23 3.94 -10.57
N VAL A 99 -12.57 3.43 -9.52
CA VAL A 99 -13.23 2.58 -8.51
C VAL A 99 -14.40 3.32 -7.85
N PHE A 100 -14.18 4.57 -7.45
CA PHE A 100 -15.24 5.36 -6.82
C PHE A 100 -16.40 5.62 -7.77
N GLN A 101 -16.09 6.10 -8.99
CA GLN A 101 -17.09 6.49 -9.98
C GLN A 101 -17.90 5.28 -10.50
N ASP A 102 -17.26 4.15 -10.76
CA ASP A 102 -17.92 2.97 -11.30
C ASP A 102 -18.69 2.19 -10.23
N ILE A 103 -18.05 1.88 -9.10
CA ILE A 103 -18.62 0.97 -8.09
C ILE A 103 -19.64 1.69 -7.20
N ARG A 104 -19.32 2.92 -6.76
CA ARG A 104 -20.16 3.64 -5.83
C ARG A 104 -21.20 4.51 -6.54
N GLU A 105 -20.75 5.41 -7.44
CA GLU A 105 -21.65 6.42 -8.01
C GLU A 105 -22.52 5.84 -9.13
N SER A 106 -21.92 5.14 -10.09
CA SER A 106 -22.65 4.64 -11.26
C SER A 106 -23.53 3.43 -10.95
N LYS A 107 -22.99 2.45 -10.23
CA LYS A 107 -23.67 1.17 -9.98
C LYS A 107 -24.33 1.08 -8.60
N ALA A 108 -24.04 2.01 -7.70
CA ALA A 108 -24.56 2.03 -6.32
C ALA A 108 -24.38 0.67 -5.59
N LEU A 109 -23.26 -0.02 -5.87
CA LEU A 109 -22.98 -1.35 -5.32
C LEU A 109 -22.29 -1.31 -3.97
N ALA A 110 -21.64 -0.18 -3.63
CA ALA A 110 -20.89 -0.06 -2.40
C ALA A 110 -21.08 1.31 -1.76
N TYR A 111 -21.09 1.35 -0.44
CA TYR A 111 -21.00 2.59 0.31
C TYR A 111 -19.59 3.19 0.25
N SER A 112 -18.58 2.33 0.30
CA SER A 112 -17.18 2.71 0.17
C SER A 112 -16.42 1.67 -0.64
N ALA A 113 -15.63 2.12 -1.59
CA ALA A 113 -14.76 1.26 -2.39
C ALA A 113 -13.47 2.00 -2.73
N TYR A 114 -12.34 1.29 -2.66
CA TYR A 114 -11.04 1.79 -3.11
C TYR A 114 -10.10 0.65 -3.47
N THR A 115 -9.08 1.00 -4.23
CA THR A 115 -7.93 0.13 -4.53
C THR A 115 -6.65 0.91 -4.32
N PHE A 116 -5.63 0.25 -3.82
CA PHE A 116 -4.35 0.86 -3.56
C PHE A 116 -3.20 -0.09 -3.94
N ALA A 117 -2.44 0.29 -4.95
CA ALA A 117 -1.18 -0.34 -5.30
C ALA A 117 -0.09 0.18 -4.35
N ALA A 118 0.23 -0.61 -3.34
CA ALA A 118 1.09 -0.22 -2.25
C ALA A 118 2.55 -0.54 -2.53
N ASN A 119 3.39 0.40 -2.19
CA ASN A 119 4.83 0.30 -2.35
C ASN A 119 5.51 -0.21 -1.07
N PRO A 120 6.47 -1.14 -1.18
CA PRO A 120 7.17 -1.66 -0.02
C PRO A 120 8.06 -0.59 0.62
N SER A 121 8.14 -0.61 1.94
CA SER A 121 9.02 0.25 2.72
C SER A 121 10.50 -0.17 2.66
N ARG A 122 10.79 -1.40 2.19
CA ARG A 122 12.14 -1.99 2.17
C ARG A 122 12.38 -2.74 0.88
N LYS A 123 13.64 -2.77 0.41
CA LYS A 123 14.06 -3.40 -0.86
C LYS A 123 13.69 -4.88 -1.03
N HIS A 124 13.50 -5.61 0.07
CA HIS A 124 13.19 -7.04 0.08
C HIS A 124 11.73 -7.35 0.42
N ARG A 125 10.88 -6.33 0.46
CA ARG A 125 9.44 -6.47 0.64
C ARG A 125 8.73 -6.39 -0.70
N ALA A 126 7.56 -7.05 -0.77
CA ALA A 126 6.75 -7.08 -1.99
C ALA A 126 5.94 -5.78 -2.18
N HIS A 127 5.74 -5.38 -3.43
CA HIS A 127 4.60 -4.55 -3.79
C HIS A 127 3.32 -5.36 -3.61
N PHE A 128 2.24 -4.72 -3.20
CA PHE A 128 0.95 -5.40 -3.04
C PHE A 128 -0.21 -4.52 -3.49
N LEU A 129 -1.26 -5.17 -3.95
CA LEU A 129 -2.52 -4.52 -4.23
C LEU A 129 -3.45 -4.80 -3.07
N GLN A 130 -4.00 -3.75 -2.50
CA GLN A 130 -5.03 -3.81 -1.47
C GLN A 130 -6.28 -3.15 -2.01
N SER A 131 -7.40 -3.82 -1.90
CA SER A 131 -8.69 -3.26 -2.29
C SER A 131 -9.69 -3.46 -1.17
N TYR A 132 -10.66 -2.58 -1.10
CA TYR A 132 -11.72 -2.62 -0.11
C TYR A 132 -13.05 -2.31 -0.78
N ILE A 133 -14.09 -3.00 -0.34
CA ILE A 133 -15.46 -2.76 -0.74
C ILE A 133 -16.41 -3.07 0.43
N GLY A 134 -17.20 -2.08 0.83
CA GLY A 134 -18.29 -2.24 1.80
C GLY A 134 -19.62 -2.24 1.06
N THR A 135 -20.38 -3.34 1.14
CA THR A 135 -21.62 -3.53 0.40
C THR A 135 -22.73 -4.12 1.26
N GLN A 136 -23.96 -4.12 0.72
CA GLN A 136 -25.08 -4.83 1.34
C GLN A 136 -25.00 -6.34 1.03
N PRO A 137 -25.51 -7.21 1.92
CA PRO A 137 -25.44 -8.66 1.73
C PRO A 137 -26.12 -9.17 0.45
N ASP A 138 -27.21 -8.54 0.06
CA ASP A 138 -27.97 -8.86 -1.16
C ASP A 138 -27.26 -8.42 -2.45
N LYS A 139 -26.28 -7.52 -2.35
CA LYS A 139 -25.49 -7.02 -3.50
C LYS A 139 -24.08 -7.60 -3.62
N ILE A 140 -23.74 -8.59 -2.79
CA ILE A 140 -22.36 -9.12 -2.76
C ILE A 140 -21.92 -9.66 -4.12
N TYR A 141 -22.82 -10.30 -4.87
CA TYR A 141 -22.51 -10.88 -6.20
C TYR A 141 -22.11 -9.81 -7.18
N GLU A 142 -23.01 -8.84 -7.38
CA GLU A 142 -22.81 -7.76 -8.33
C GLU A 142 -21.60 -6.92 -7.94
N ALA A 143 -21.38 -6.69 -6.63
CA ALA A 143 -20.27 -5.92 -6.14
C ALA A 143 -18.92 -6.61 -6.40
N VAL A 144 -18.82 -7.92 -6.15
CA VAL A 144 -17.61 -8.69 -6.42
C VAL A 144 -17.34 -8.78 -7.92
N GLU A 145 -18.33 -9.11 -8.73
CA GLU A 145 -18.19 -9.23 -10.19
C GLU A 145 -17.79 -7.90 -10.82
N ALA A 146 -18.46 -6.81 -10.46
CA ALA A 146 -18.13 -5.49 -10.96
C ALA A 146 -16.71 -5.07 -10.57
N PHE A 147 -16.32 -5.35 -9.33
CA PHE A 147 -14.99 -5.00 -8.83
C PHE A 147 -13.88 -5.79 -9.52
N GLN A 148 -14.06 -7.11 -9.65
CA GLN A 148 -13.12 -7.97 -10.40
C GLN A 148 -13.05 -7.55 -11.87
N SER A 149 -14.18 -7.22 -12.49
CA SER A 149 -14.22 -6.78 -13.88
C SER A 149 -13.37 -5.55 -14.14
N ILE A 150 -13.44 -4.52 -13.28
CA ILE A 150 -12.63 -3.31 -13.46
C ILE A 150 -11.16 -3.52 -13.11
N LEU A 151 -10.81 -4.47 -12.22
CA LEU A 151 -9.43 -4.86 -11.96
C LEU A 151 -8.81 -5.60 -13.14
N GLU A 152 -9.58 -6.45 -13.81
CA GLU A 152 -9.13 -7.19 -15.01
C GLU A 152 -9.11 -6.31 -16.26
N ASN A 153 -10.11 -5.46 -16.41
CA ASN A 153 -10.34 -4.63 -17.58
C ASN A 153 -10.50 -3.17 -17.15
N MET A 154 -9.39 -2.54 -16.79
CA MET A 154 -9.39 -1.14 -16.37
C MET A 154 -10.07 -0.26 -17.43
N PRO A 155 -11.15 0.46 -17.09
CA PRO A 155 -11.75 1.44 -18.01
C PRO A 155 -10.70 2.46 -18.46
N VAL A 156 -10.72 2.85 -19.74
CA VAL A 156 -9.77 3.80 -20.33
C VAL A 156 -10.48 5.12 -20.62
N SER A 157 -10.04 6.17 -19.96
CA SER A 157 -10.45 7.55 -20.22
C SER A 157 -9.20 8.42 -20.33
N LEU A 158 -8.79 8.72 -21.57
CA LEU A 158 -7.57 9.51 -21.80
C LEU A 158 -7.56 10.85 -21.07
N PRO A 159 -8.66 11.64 -21.04
CA PRO A 159 -8.68 12.90 -20.28
C PRO A 159 -8.50 12.69 -18.77
N GLN A 160 -9.12 11.66 -18.18
CA GLN A 160 -9.00 11.38 -16.76
C GLN A 160 -7.60 10.85 -16.40
N MET A 161 -6.99 10.02 -17.26
CA MET A 161 -5.62 9.54 -17.10
C MET A 161 -4.64 10.71 -17.09
N GLU A 162 -4.80 11.64 -18.03
CA GLU A 162 -3.96 12.84 -18.10
C GLU A 162 -4.16 13.74 -16.88
N ASN A 163 -5.39 13.99 -16.47
CA ASN A 163 -5.69 14.77 -15.27
C ASN A 163 -5.07 14.15 -14.02
N ALA A 164 -5.12 12.83 -13.88
CA ALA A 164 -4.50 12.11 -12.77
C ALA A 164 -2.97 12.23 -12.81
N ARG A 165 -2.35 12.09 -14.00
CA ARG A 165 -0.92 12.28 -14.20
C ARG A 165 -0.47 13.68 -13.77
N GLN A 166 -1.16 14.71 -14.26
CA GLN A 166 -0.89 16.11 -13.92
C GLN A 166 -1.11 16.39 -12.43
N SER A 167 -2.06 15.70 -11.79
CA SER A 167 -2.27 15.81 -10.35
C SER A 167 -1.06 15.31 -9.56
N VAL A 168 -0.51 14.14 -9.93
CA VAL A 168 0.72 13.59 -9.30
C VAL A 168 1.91 14.55 -9.51
N LEU A 169 2.11 15.04 -10.73
CA LEU A 169 3.21 15.98 -11.03
C LEU A 169 3.10 17.27 -10.21
N ARG A 170 1.90 17.88 -10.14
CA ARG A 170 1.66 19.07 -9.33
C ARG A 170 1.86 18.83 -7.84
N GLN A 171 1.43 17.68 -7.33
CA GLN A 171 1.62 17.31 -5.92
C GLN A 171 3.12 17.25 -5.58
N ILE A 172 3.92 16.59 -6.42
CA ILE A 172 5.38 16.51 -6.22
C ILE A 172 6.02 17.88 -6.29
N ALA A 173 5.65 18.71 -7.26
CA ALA A 173 6.20 20.05 -7.45
C ALA A 173 5.86 21.01 -6.29
N SER A 174 4.69 20.86 -5.66
CA SER A 174 4.21 21.72 -4.58
C SER A 174 4.74 21.35 -3.20
N VAL A 175 5.02 20.06 -2.96
CA VAL A 175 5.44 19.57 -1.65
C VAL A 175 6.95 19.71 -1.45
N ARG A 176 7.32 20.46 -0.41
CA ARG A 176 8.72 20.59 0.02
C ARG A 176 8.98 19.71 1.24
N ILE A 177 10.09 18.97 1.23
CA ILE A 177 10.56 18.27 2.41
C ILE A 177 11.04 19.32 3.42
N LYS A 178 10.41 19.34 4.59
CA LYS A 178 10.87 20.18 5.70
C LYS A 178 12.14 19.62 6.31
N LYS A 179 13.00 20.50 6.85
CA LYS A 179 14.28 20.08 7.46
C LYS A 179 14.16 18.92 8.45
N PRO A 180 13.18 18.87 9.38
CA PRO A 180 13.02 17.71 10.30
C PRO A 180 12.65 16.42 9.59
N GLU A 181 12.02 16.49 8.41
CA GLU A 181 11.58 15.34 7.64
C GLU A 181 12.68 14.73 6.77
N LEU A 182 13.77 15.46 6.53
CA LEU A 182 14.89 15.03 5.68
C LEU A 182 15.49 13.69 6.14
N TYR A 183 15.66 13.49 7.45
CA TYR A 183 16.18 12.23 7.97
C TYR A 183 15.26 11.05 7.67
N TRP A 184 13.96 11.21 7.86
CA TRP A 184 12.99 10.15 7.64
C TRP A 184 12.87 9.80 6.16
N THR A 185 12.88 10.80 5.28
CA THR A 185 12.90 10.60 3.83
C THR A 185 14.17 9.90 3.37
N TRP A 186 15.33 10.35 3.83
CA TRP A 186 16.61 9.71 3.54
C TRP A 186 16.65 8.26 4.04
N ARG A 187 16.22 8.01 5.28
CA ARG A 187 16.16 6.68 5.86
C ARG A 187 15.22 5.75 5.09
N ALA A 188 14.02 6.23 4.75
CA ALA A 188 13.06 5.48 3.97
C ALA A 188 13.62 5.08 2.59
N ASN A 189 14.29 6.01 1.90
CA ASN A 189 14.92 5.73 0.62
C ASN A 189 16.11 4.76 0.77
N ARG A 190 16.92 4.89 1.81
CA ARG A 190 17.99 3.94 2.14
C ARG A 190 17.47 2.52 2.36
N GLU A 191 16.36 2.36 3.06
CA GLU A 191 15.73 1.05 3.31
C GLU A 191 15.18 0.42 2.03
N LYS A 192 14.75 1.22 1.06
CA LYS A 192 14.38 0.78 -0.29
C LYS A 192 15.57 0.45 -1.19
N GLY A 193 16.79 0.80 -0.79
CA GLY A 193 18.03 0.56 -1.55
C GLY A 193 18.51 1.77 -2.36
N PHE A 194 17.97 2.96 -2.12
CA PHE A 194 18.30 4.22 -2.80
C PHE A 194 18.84 5.27 -1.82
N PRO A 195 20.00 5.03 -1.17
CA PRO A 195 20.59 6.02 -0.29
C PRO A 195 20.98 7.27 -1.10
N ASN A 196 20.77 8.45 -0.52
CA ASN A 196 21.12 9.73 -1.14
C ASN A 196 20.40 10.03 -2.47
N HIS A 197 19.24 9.42 -2.70
CA HIS A 197 18.44 9.61 -3.88
C HIS A 197 17.02 10.07 -3.52
N ASP A 198 16.48 11.06 -4.22
CA ASP A 198 15.09 11.48 -4.06
C ASP A 198 14.20 10.77 -5.08
N LEU A 199 13.51 9.73 -4.64
CA LEU A 199 12.62 8.92 -5.48
C LEU A 199 11.47 9.73 -6.12
N ARG A 200 11.11 10.90 -5.55
CA ARG A 200 10.10 11.78 -6.16
C ARG A 200 10.60 12.37 -7.48
N SER A 201 11.91 12.57 -7.61
CA SER A 201 12.55 12.99 -8.86
C SER A 201 12.36 11.95 -9.97
N ASP A 202 12.42 10.65 -9.63
CA ASP A 202 12.18 9.59 -10.61
C ASP A 202 10.71 9.56 -11.03
N ILE A 203 9.79 9.69 -10.06
CA ILE A 203 8.36 9.76 -10.38
C ILE A 203 8.11 10.94 -11.34
N TYR A 204 8.57 12.12 -10.98
CA TYR A 204 8.35 13.33 -11.78
C TYR A 204 8.90 13.19 -13.20
N ARG A 205 10.18 12.86 -13.35
CA ARG A 205 10.85 12.74 -14.65
C ARG A 205 10.28 11.63 -15.53
N THR A 206 9.86 10.54 -14.93
CA THR A 206 9.26 9.43 -15.69
C THR A 206 7.86 9.82 -16.13
N LEU A 207 7.00 10.26 -15.21
CA LEU A 207 5.63 10.61 -15.55
C LEU A 207 5.52 11.83 -16.48
N GLU A 208 6.46 12.78 -16.43
CA GLU A 208 6.51 13.92 -17.37
C GLU A 208 6.59 13.46 -18.83
N LYS A 209 7.27 12.32 -19.09
CA LYS A 209 7.48 11.77 -20.42
C LYS A 209 6.54 10.62 -20.80
N SER A 210 5.72 10.18 -19.84
CA SER A 210 4.82 9.04 -20.01
C SER A 210 3.50 9.46 -20.64
N ASP A 211 2.88 8.51 -21.32
CA ASP A 211 1.55 8.65 -21.90
C ASP A 211 0.57 7.58 -21.36
N ALA A 212 -0.69 7.63 -21.82
CA ALA A 212 -1.72 6.70 -21.38
C ALA A 212 -1.39 5.23 -21.64
N ALA A 213 -0.61 4.92 -22.70
CA ALA A 213 -0.22 3.56 -23.01
C ALA A 213 0.68 2.97 -21.93
N ASP A 214 1.54 3.77 -21.31
CA ASP A 214 2.40 3.35 -20.19
C ASP A 214 1.57 2.93 -18.97
N LEU A 215 0.51 3.69 -18.63
CA LEU A 215 -0.38 3.33 -17.53
C LEU A 215 -1.19 2.06 -17.83
N ILE A 216 -1.67 1.92 -19.06
CA ILE A 216 -2.37 0.70 -19.51
C ILE A 216 -1.41 -0.50 -19.43
N HIS A 217 -0.17 -0.35 -19.87
CA HIS A 217 0.85 -1.39 -19.78
C HIS A 217 1.14 -1.76 -18.31
N TYR A 218 1.25 -0.77 -17.43
CA TYR A 218 1.42 -1.02 -15.99
C TYR A 218 0.27 -1.87 -15.43
N GLN A 219 -0.99 -1.51 -15.74
CA GLN A 219 -2.16 -2.26 -15.31
C GLN A 219 -2.13 -3.71 -15.82
N GLN A 220 -1.86 -3.91 -17.11
CA GLN A 220 -1.79 -5.24 -17.72
C GLN A 220 -0.69 -6.12 -17.11
N ARG A 221 0.45 -5.54 -16.77
CA ARG A 221 1.61 -6.28 -16.27
C ARG A 221 1.55 -6.53 -14.76
N HIS A 222 1.01 -5.58 -14.00
CA HIS A 222 1.13 -5.59 -12.54
C HIS A 222 -0.19 -5.79 -11.79
N ILE A 223 -1.33 -5.59 -12.46
CA ILE A 223 -2.65 -5.66 -11.81
C ILE A 223 -3.50 -6.78 -12.37
N LYS A 224 -3.63 -6.85 -13.70
CA LYS A 224 -4.44 -7.86 -14.37
C LYS A 224 -3.99 -9.29 -14.04
N GLY A 225 -4.95 -10.21 -13.89
CA GLY A 225 -4.69 -11.64 -13.67
C GLY A 225 -4.13 -11.98 -12.29
N ARG A 226 -4.23 -11.09 -11.30
CA ARG A 226 -3.79 -11.38 -9.95
C ARG A 226 -4.76 -12.29 -9.22
N ASN A 227 -4.23 -13.18 -8.38
CA ASN A 227 -5.00 -13.88 -7.36
C ASN A 227 -5.10 -13.02 -6.09
N TYR A 228 -6.14 -13.24 -5.30
CA TYR A 228 -6.41 -12.45 -4.11
C TYR A 228 -6.61 -13.33 -2.87
N THR A 229 -6.16 -12.82 -1.74
CA THR A 229 -6.64 -13.26 -0.45
C THR A 229 -7.77 -12.33 -0.03
N TRP A 230 -8.96 -12.87 0.06
CA TRP A 230 -10.17 -12.15 0.46
C TRP A 230 -10.34 -12.28 1.97
N LEU A 231 -10.51 -11.18 2.65
CA LEU A 231 -10.97 -11.13 4.03
C LEU A 231 -12.38 -10.56 4.01
N ILE A 232 -13.35 -11.33 4.45
CA ILE A 232 -14.77 -10.98 4.43
C ILE A 232 -15.29 -10.97 5.86
N LEU A 233 -15.81 -9.83 6.29
CA LEU A 233 -16.41 -9.61 7.58
C LEU A 233 -17.92 -9.34 7.38
N GLY A 234 -18.77 -10.06 8.11
CA GLY A 234 -20.21 -9.89 8.01
C GLY A 234 -21.01 -10.88 8.83
N ASP A 235 -22.33 -10.70 8.83
CA ASP A 235 -23.23 -11.62 9.48
C ASP A 235 -23.34 -12.93 8.70
N ARG A 236 -22.94 -14.04 9.33
CA ARG A 236 -22.94 -15.38 8.74
C ARG A 236 -24.30 -15.81 8.18
N GLN A 237 -25.38 -15.35 8.81
CA GLN A 237 -26.74 -15.71 8.39
C GLN A 237 -27.19 -15.01 7.09
N ARG A 238 -26.50 -13.93 6.71
CA ARG A 238 -26.81 -13.07 5.57
C ARG A 238 -25.91 -13.29 4.36
N ILE A 239 -24.93 -14.23 4.45
CA ILE A 239 -23.93 -14.48 3.41
C ILE A 239 -24.15 -15.84 2.76
N ASP A 240 -24.14 -15.87 1.44
CA ASP A 240 -24.14 -17.12 0.66
C ASP A 240 -22.74 -17.75 0.59
N PHE A 241 -22.48 -18.74 1.44
CA PHE A 241 -21.23 -19.49 1.43
C PHE A 241 -21.00 -20.33 0.16
N LYS A 242 -22.05 -20.67 -0.58
CA LYS A 242 -21.88 -21.34 -1.88
C LYS A 242 -21.21 -20.41 -2.87
N TYR A 243 -21.55 -19.13 -2.81
CA TYR A 243 -20.89 -18.12 -3.63
C TYR A 243 -19.44 -17.88 -3.20
N LEU A 244 -19.17 -17.72 -1.91
CA LEU A 244 -17.80 -17.53 -1.43
C LEU A 244 -16.87 -18.68 -1.86
N LYS A 245 -17.37 -19.91 -1.90
CA LYS A 245 -16.62 -21.08 -2.39
C LYS A 245 -16.30 -21.02 -3.89
N LYS A 246 -17.06 -20.24 -4.69
CA LYS A 246 -16.72 -20.01 -6.10
C LYS A 246 -15.55 -19.03 -6.26
N ILE A 247 -15.42 -18.06 -5.34
CA ILE A 247 -14.30 -17.11 -5.33
C ILE A 247 -12.99 -17.83 -4.97
N GLY A 248 -13.02 -18.74 -3.98
CA GLY A 248 -11.83 -19.45 -3.55
C GLY A 248 -12.10 -20.40 -2.37
N LYS A 249 -11.03 -21.05 -1.90
CA LYS A 249 -11.13 -21.90 -0.70
C LYS A 249 -11.49 -21.04 0.52
N VAL A 250 -12.64 -21.31 1.11
CA VAL A 250 -13.15 -20.58 2.29
C VAL A 250 -12.60 -21.21 3.57
N GLN A 251 -12.09 -20.37 4.46
CA GLN A 251 -11.72 -20.67 5.84
C GLN A 251 -12.42 -19.68 6.76
N GLU A 252 -13.23 -20.17 7.67
CA GLU A 252 -13.80 -19.35 8.73
C GLU A 252 -12.75 -19.17 9.84
N LEU A 253 -12.66 -17.96 10.39
CA LEU A 253 -11.75 -17.61 11.48
C LEU A 253 -12.56 -17.07 12.65
N THR A 254 -12.18 -17.45 13.87
CA THR A 254 -12.71 -16.85 15.08
C THR A 254 -11.91 -15.62 15.51
N LEU A 255 -12.47 -14.83 16.41
CA LEU A 255 -11.75 -13.67 16.97
C LEU A 255 -10.53 -14.13 17.79
N GLU A 256 -10.65 -15.29 18.49
CA GLU A 256 -9.55 -15.87 19.24
C GLU A 256 -8.38 -16.30 18.30
N GLU A 257 -8.69 -16.90 17.14
CA GLU A 257 -7.67 -17.25 16.15
C GLU A 257 -6.94 -16.03 15.58
N ILE A 258 -7.65 -14.89 15.47
CA ILE A 258 -7.08 -13.63 14.93
C ILE A 258 -6.26 -12.91 15.99
N PHE A 259 -6.80 -12.76 17.19
CA PHE A 259 -6.22 -11.90 18.22
C PHE A 259 -5.42 -12.68 19.27
N GLY A 260 -5.61 -14.00 19.38
CA GLY A 260 -4.87 -14.88 20.29
C GLY A 260 -5.33 -14.78 21.75
N TYR A 261 -6.57 -14.31 21.99
CA TYR A 261 -7.19 -14.27 23.31
C TYR A 261 -8.70 -14.47 23.22
#